data_bf2801a95d1fdb3f84e8f779f5a0e13b
#
_entry.id   bf2801a95d1fdb3f84e8f779f5a0e13b
#
_cell.length_a   1.000
_cell.length_b   1.000
_cell.length_c   1.000
_cell.angle_alpha   90.00
_cell.angle_beta   90.00
_cell.angle_gamma   90.00
#
_symmetry.space_group_name_H-M   'P 1'
#
loop_
_entity.id
_entity.type
_entity.pdbx_description
1 polymer ?
#
loop_
_entity_poly.entity_id
_entity_poly.type
_entity_poly.pdbx_seq_one_letter_code
_entity_poly.pdbx_strand_id
1 'polypeptide(L)'
;MLAAILMVLAGYMHDVYIAGASLFYILIVAQSFFGSAVYTVVGPYMAEIWPARLRASGMGLSYGVGNCGKFLGPLGLALIMGAGDVIKPAAPNLVMLGPALSYFAAWYILGVIGFWAFGFEPRGRTFDEIDSRHGAPAPAVATGARASAE
;
A
#
# COMPACT_ATOMS: atom_id res chain seq x y z
N MET A 1 -2.57 -2.59 10.05
CA MET A 1 -3.29 -2.10 11.26
C MET A 1 -2.37 -1.33 12.20
N LEU A 2 -1.23 -1.87 12.64
CA LEU A 2 -0.34 -1.18 13.60
C LEU A 2 0.08 0.23 13.12
N ALA A 3 0.47 0.39 11.86
CA ALA A 3 0.83 1.68 11.29
C ALA A 3 -0.32 2.72 11.36
N ALA A 4 -1.58 2.29 11.18
CA ALA A 4 -2.73 3.18 11.32
C ALA A 4 -2.92 3.64 12.77
N ILE A 5 -2.76 2.74 13.73
CA ILE A 5 -2.85 3.06 15.17
C ILE A 5 -1.76 4.06 15.57
N LEU A 6 -0.51 3.78 15.18
CA LEU A 6 0.62 4.67 15.47
C LEU A 6 0.42 6.07 14.87
N MET A 7 -0.20 6.15 13.68
CA MET A 7 -0.47 7.41 13.01
C MET A 7 -1.53 8.24 13.75
N VAL A 8 -2.61 7.61 14.21
CA VAL A 8 -3.62 8.28 15.03
C VAL A 8 -3.02 8.75 16.35
N LEU A 9 -2.28 7.88 17.04
CA LEU A 9 -1.62 8.25 18.30
C LEU A 9 -0.66 9.42 18.12
N ALA A 10 0.12 9.44 17.03
CA ALA A 10 1.02 10.56 16.73
C ALA A 10 0.26 11.87 16.58
N GLY A 11 -0.91 11.87 15.93
CA GLY A 11 -1.72 13.05 15.73
C GLY A 11 -2.25 13.67 17.03
N TYR A 12 -2.70 12.82 17.95
CA TYR A 12 -3.31 13.29 19.21
C TYR A 12 -2.31 13.47 20.35
N MET A 13 -1.12 12.86 20.27
CA MET A 13 -0.09 12.94 21.31
C MET A 13 1.12 13.78 20.90
N HIS A 14 0.92 14.74 19.99
CA HIS A 14 1.99 15.58 19.45
C HIS A 14 2.68 16.49 20.48
N ASP A 15 1.99 16.83 21.56
CA ASP A 15 2.51 17.70 22.64
C ASP A 15 3.23 16.93 23.77
N VAL A 16 3.27 15.58 23.69
CA VAL A 16 3.87 14.75 24.72
C VAL A 16 5.37 14.57 24.46
N TYR A 17 6.18 14.74 25.49
CA TYR A 17 7.64 14.53 25.45
C TYR A 17 8.02 13.40 26.41
N ILE A 18 8.87 12.48 25.97
CA ILE A 18 9.42 11.38 26.78
C ILE A 18 10.94 11.48 26.74
N ALA A 19 11.57 11.61 27.91
CA ALA A 19 13.02 11.72 28.04
C ALA A 19 13.67 12.80 27.14
N GLY A 20 12.96 13.92 26.91
CA GLY A 20 13.44 15.02 26.05
C GLY A 20 13.19 14.84 24.56
N ALA A 21 12.67 13.70 24.12
CA ALA A 21 12.26 13.46 22.74
C ALA A 21 10.75 13.64 22.57
N SER A 22 10.33 14.25 21.47
CA SER A 22 8.91 14.35 21.13
C SER A 22 8.34 12.96 20.82
N LEU A 23 7.27 12.59 21.51
CA LEU A 23 6.56 11.33 21.28
C LEU A 23 6.02 11.27 19.85
N PHE A 24 5.58 12.38 19.30
CA PHE A 24 5.19 12.51 17.90
C PHE A 24 6.26 11.98 16.96
N TYR A 25 7.52 12.41 17.13
CA TYR A 25 8.62 11.98 16.28
C TYR A 25 8.87 10.47 16.37
N ILE A 26 8.86 9.93 17.59
CA ILE A 26 9.04 8.49 17.83
C ILE A 26 7.93 7.68 17.15
N LEU A 27 6.68 8.12 17.30
CA LEU A 27 5.52 7.44 16.70
C LEU A 27 5.52 7.50 15.16
N ILE A 28 5.93 8.63 14.57
CA ILE A 28 6.03 8.78 13.11
C ILE A 28 7.14 7.89 12.54
N VAL A 29 8.29 7.81 13.22
CA VAL A 29 9.38 6.90 12.79
C VAL A 29 8.93 5.45 12.87
N ALA A 30 8.31 5.04 13.97
CA ALA A 30 7.77 3.69 14.13
C ALA A 30 6.68 3.38 13.07
N GLN A 31 5.76 4.32 12.84
CA GLN A 31 4.74 4.21 11.80
C GLN A 31 5.35 4.05 10.41
N SER A 32 6.38 4.83 10.09
CA SER A 32 7.08 4.76 8.80
C SER A 32 7.75 3.40 8.59
N PHE A 33 8.34 2.84 9.64
CA PHE A 33 8.93 1.50 9.59
C PHE A 33 7.87 0.43 9.26
N PHE A 34 6.77 0.37 10.02
CA PHE A 34 5.71 -0.61 9.79
C PHE A 34 4.92 -0.35 8.51
N GLY A 35 4.74 0.92 8.13
CA GLY A 35 4.09 1.30 6.87
C GLY A 35 4.91 0.87 5.65
N SER A 36 6.23 1.07 5.70
CA SER A 36 7.15 0.68 4.61
C SER A 36 7.27 -0.83 4.45
N ALA A 37 7.09 -1.61 5.51
CA ALA A 37 7.13 -3.08 5.45
C ALA A 37 6.09 -3.66 4.46
N VAL A 38 4.98 -2.97 4.23
CA VAL A 38 3.96 -3.39 3.25
C VAL A 38 4.53 -3.42 1.83
N TYR A 39 5.41 -2.48 1.48
CA TYR A 39 5.98 -2.41 0.13
C TYR A 39 6.88 -3.60 -0.22
N THR A 40 7.49 -4.26 0.76
CA THR A 40 8.31 -5.45 0.53
C THR A 40 7.49 -6.64 0.04
N VAL A 41 6.20 -6.68 0.39
CA VAL A 41 5.29 -7.79 0.04
C VAL A 41 4.50 -7.48 -1.23
N VAL A 42 4.21 -6.20 -1.52
CA VAL A 42 3.37 -5.80 -2.67
C VAL A 42 3.96 -6.23 -4.00
N GLY A 43 5.26 -6.08 -4.21
CA GLY A 43 5.93 -6.47 -5.46
C GLY A 43 5.78 -7.97 -5.77
N PRO A 44 6.26 -8.87 -4.91
CA PRO A 44 6.07 -10.32 -5.06
C PRO A 44 4.61 -10.72 -5.22
N TYR A 45 3.72 -10.19 -4.37
CA TYR A 45 2.29 -10.47 -4.44
C TYR A 45 1.69 -10.12 -5.81
N MET A 46 2.00 -8.92 -6.34
CA MET A 46 1.54 -8.51 -7.67
C MET A 46 2.08 -9.43 -8.78
N ALA A 47 3.31 -9.94 -8.63
CA ALA A 47 3.88 -10.86 -9.61
C ALA A 47 3.20 -12.24 -9.60
N GLU A 48 2.62 -12.64 -8.48
CA GLU A 48 1.96 -13.93 -8.30
C GLU A 48 0.48 -13.92 -8.72
N ILE A 49 -0.23 -12.80 -8.55
CA ILE A 49 -1.67 -12.75 -8.87
C ILE A 49 -1.98 -12.51 -10.35
N TRP A 50 -1.04 -11.92 -11.11
CA TRP A 50 -1.25 -11.64 -12.52
C TRP A 50 -0.75 -12.81 -13.39
N PRO A 51 -1.58 -13.28 -14.37
CA PRO A 51 -1.15 -14.30 -15.33
C PRO A 51 0.07 -13.81 -16.14
N ALA A 52 0.94 -14.73 -16.54
CA ALA A 52 2.24 -14.42 -17.13
C ALA A 52 2.17 -13.42 -18.29
N ARG A 53 1.19 -13.57 -19.19
CA ARG A 53 1.01 -12.69 -20.36
C ARG A 53 0.53 -11.27 -20.03
N LEU A 54 -0.15 -11.07 -18.90
CA LEU A 54 -0.71 -9.79 -18.48
C LEU A 54 0.06 -9.18 -17.32
N ARG A 55 1.07 -9.87 -16.80
CA ARG A 55 1.79 -9.48 -15.58
C ARG A 55 2.35 -8.06 -15.65
N ALA A 56 3.07 -7.73 -16.72
CA ALA A 56 3.66 -6.39 -16.87
C ALA A 56 2.58 -5.29 -16.92
N SER A 57 1.53 -5.48 -17.72
CA SER A 57 0.43 -4.52 -17.86
C SER A 57 -0.39 -4.43 -16.58
N GLY A 58 -0.69 -5.57 -15.94
CA GLY A 58 -1.45 -5.63 -14.69
C GLY A 58 -0.71 -4.95 -13.53
N MET A 59 0.58 -5.22 -13.37
CA MET A 59 1.43 -4.54 -12.39
C MET A 59 1.49 -3.05 -12.67
N GLY A 60 1.73 -2.65 -13.94
CA GLY A 60 1.79 -1.24 -14.33
C GLY A 60 0.49 -0.50 -14.02
N LEU A 61 -0.66 -1.10 -14.35
CA LEU A 61 -1.97 -0.52 -14.04
C LEU A 61 -2.20 -0.40 -12.52
N SER A 62 -1.88 -1.45 -11.77
CA SER A 62 -2.05 -1.46 -10.30
C SER A 62 -1.19 -0.38 -9.63
N TYR A 63 0.07 -0.24 -10.03
CA TYR A 63 0.95 0.83 -9.54
C TYR A 63 0.50 2.22 -10.03
N GLY A 64 0.03 2.33 -11.26
CA GLY A 64 -0.49 3.58 -11.82
C GLY A 64 -1.68 4.10 -11.04
N VAL A 65 -2.68 3.26 -10.81
CA VAL A 65 -3.86 3.61 -9.99
C VAL A 65 -3.45 3.90 -8.54
N GLY A 66 -2.56 3.10 -7.95
CA GLY A 66 -2.04 3.33 -6.61
C GLY A 66 -1.33 4.69 -6.45
N ASN A 67 -0.63 5.16 -7.50
CA ASN A 67 0.02 6.47 -7.49
C ASN A 67 -0.96 7.65 -7.44
N CYS A 68 -2.22 7.48 -7.82
CA CYS A 68 -3.24 8.52 -7.63
C CYS A 68 -3.40 8.89 -6.15
N GLY A 69 -3.17 7.95 -5.25
CA GLY A 69 -3.16 8.22 -3.80
C GLY A 69 -2.13 9.26 -3.37
N LYS A 70 -1.04 9.43 -4.11
CA LYS A 70 -0.01 10.44 -3.85
C LYS A 70 -0.53 11.87 -4.07
N PHE A 71 -1.57 12.04 -4.88
CA PHE A 71 -2.27 13.32 -5.04
C PHE A 71 -3.38 13.48 -4.01
N LEU A 72 -4.17 12.43 -3.78
CA LEU A 72 -5.29 12.45 -2.85
C LEU A 72 -4.81 12.63 -1.40
N GLY A 73 -3.70 12.02 -1.01
CA GLY A 73 -3.14 12.14 0.33
C GLY A 73 -2.83 13.59 0.71
N PRO A 74 -1.88 14.26 0.03
CA PRO A 74 -1.55 15.66 0.33
C PRO A 74 -2.71 16.62 0.14
N LEU A 75 -3.57 16.40 -0.87
CA LEU A 75 -4.74 17.23 -1.10
C LEU A 75 -5.71 17.18 0.08
N GLY A 76 -6.07 15.99 0.55
CA GLY A 76 -6.94 15.82 1.72
C GLY A 76 -6.32 16.41 2.98
N LEU A 77 -5.01 16.23 3.19
CA LEU A 77 -4.28 16.84 4.29
C LEU A 77 -4.38 18.37 4.24
N ALA A 78 -4.12 18.97 3.07
CA ALA A 78 -4.16 20.42 2.89
C ALA A 78 -5.57 20.97 3.18
N LEU A 79 -6.62 20.30 2.71
CA LEU A 79 -8.01 20.70 2.97
C LEU A 79 -8.36 20.64 4.48
N ILE A 80 -7.95 19.57 5.18
CA ILE A 80 -8.23 19.41 6.61
C ILE A 80 -7.46 20.44 7.44
N MET A 81 -6.22 20.74 7.07
CA MET A 81 -5.39 21.74 7.76
C MET A 81 -5.77 23.20 7.44
N GLY A 82 -6.76 23.41 6.59
CA GLY A 82 -7.26 24.76 6.25
C GLY A 82 -6.42 25.50 5.19
N ALA A 83 -5.53 24.78 4.49
CA ALA A 83 -4.77 25.34 3.36
C ALA A 83 -5.63 25.41 2.07
N GLY A 84 -6.85 25.93 2.20
CA GLY A 84 -7.77 26.08 1.04
C GLY A 84 -7.30 27.12 0.00
N ASP A 85 -6.31 27.93 0.33
CA ASP A 85 -5.72 28.88 -0.59
C ASP A 85 -4.28 28.47 -0.92
N VAL A 86 -4.07 28.01 -2.14
CA VAL A 86 -2.76 27.60 -2.66
C VAL A 86 -1.80 28.80 -2.78
N ILE A 87 -2.33 30.02 -2.86
CA ILE A 87 -1.55 31.25 -3.04
C ILE A 87 -1.09 31.82 -1.70
N LYS A 88 -1.88 31.62 -0.65
CA LYS A 88 -1.56 32.04 0.71
C LYS A 88 -1.85 30.91 1.68
N PRO A 89 -0.93 29.93 1.81
CA PRO A 89 -1.13 28.86 2.78
C PRO A 89 -1.30 29.45 4.17
N ALA A 90 -2.42 29.15 4.82
CA ALA A 90 -2.65 29.51 6.20
C ALA A 90 -1.55 28.91 7.10
N ALA A 91 -1.21 29.58 8.19
CA ALA A 91 -0.27 29.03 9.16
C ALA A 91 -0.77 27.63 9.61
N PRO A 92 0.12 26.63 9.71
CA PRO A 92 -0.29 25.26 10.06
C PRO A 92 -0.99 25.25 11.41
N ASN A 93 -2.23 24.80 11.43
CA ASN A 93 -3.02 24.68 12.64
C ASN A 93 -2.74 23.33 13.31
N LEU A 94 -1.93 23.33 14.36
CA LEU A 94 -1.56 22.12 15.10
C LEU A 94 -2.78 21.42 15.73
N VAL A 95 -3.85 22.13 16.01
CA VAL A 95 -5.11 21.52 16.50
C VAL A 95 -5.71 20.57 15.49
N MET A 96 -5.51 20.81 14.21
CA MET A 96 -5.99 19.95 13.11
C MET A 96 -5.07 18.78 12.79
N LEU A 97 -3.93 18.66 13.49
CA LEU A 97 -2.97 17.59 13.23
C LEU A 97 -3.57 16.20 13.52
N GLY A 98 -4.34 16.04 14.60
CA GLY A 98 -5.04 14.82 14.95
C GLY A 98 -6.00 14.35 13.84
N PRO A 99 -6.98 15.18 13.44
CA PRO A 99 -7.87 14.90 12.31
C PRO A 99 -7.13 14.60 10.99
N ALA A 100 -6.08 15.37 10.70
CA ALA A 100 -5.29 15.23 9.49
C ALA A 100 -4.57 13.87 9.43
N LEU A 101 -3.95 13.43 10.52
CA LEU A 101 -3.31 12.12 10.59
C LEU A 101 -4.32 10.97 10.66
N SER A 102 -5.50 11.20 11.25
CA SER A 102 -6.61 10.23 11.22
C SER A 102 -7.12 9.99 9.80
N TYR A 103 -7.13 11.00 8.94
CA TYR A 103 -7.43 10.85 7.52
C TYR A 103 -6.45 9.88 6.84
N PHE A 104 -5.14 10.00 7.08
CA PHE A 104 -4.18 9.03 6.56
C PHE A 104 -4.37 7.63 7.16
N ALA A 105 -4.69 7.52 8.44
CA ALA A 105 -4.99 6.25 9.08
C ALA A 105 -6.20 5.56 8.44
N ALA A 106 -7.22 6.31 8.02
CA ALA A 106 -8.37 5.77 7.30
C ALA A 106 -7.97 5.10 5.98
N TRP A 107 -7.00 5.64 5.24
CA TRP A 107 -6.47 5.01 4.03
C TRP A 107 -5.78 3.67 4.31
N TYR A 108 -5.04 3.55 5.43
CA TYR A 108 -4.48 2.26 5.84
C TYR A 108 -5.56 1.24 6.16
N ILE A 109 -6.63 1.65 6.84
CA ILE A 109 -7.78 0.79 7.17
C ILE A 109 -8.49 0.36 5.90
N LEU A 110 -8.73 1.29 4.97
CA LEU A 110 -9.35 1.01 3.67
C LEU A 110 -8.50 0.01 2.87
N GLY A 111 -7.18 0.15 2.89
CA GLY A 111 -6.25 -0.79 2.25
C GLY A 111 -6.35 -2.19 2.86
N VAL A 112 -6.44 -2.30 4.19
CA VAL A 112 -6.62 -3.60 4.87
C VAL A 112 -7.96 -4.23 4.51
N ILE A 113 -9.05 -3.45 4.51
CA ILE A 113 -10.38 -3.94 4.11
C ILE A 113 -10.37 -4.42 2.66
N GLY A 114 -9.79 -3.63 1.75
CA GLY A 114 -9.67 -4.00 0.35
C GLY A 114 -8.87 -5.30 0.16
N PHE A 115 -7.75 -5.42 0.86
CA PHE A 115 -6.94 -6.64 0.81
C PHE A 115 -7.67 -7.85 1.40
N TRP A 116 -8.41 -7.68 2.48
CA TRP A 116 -9.19 -8.75 3.09
C TRP A 116 -10.40 -9.17 2.23
N ALA A 117 -11.07 -8.21 1.59
CA ALA A 117 -12.28 -8.47 0.79
C ALA A 117 -11.94 -9.02 -0.61
N PHE A 118 -10.86 -8.55 -1.23
CA PHE A 118 -10.51 -8.87 -2.62
C PHE A 118 -9.16 -9.57 -2.76
N GLY A 119 -8.41 -9.72 -1.67
CA GLY A 119 -7.10 -10.36 -1.69
C GLY A 119 -7.21 -11.82 -2.13
N PHE A 120 -6.41 -12.17 -3.14
CA PHE A 120 -6.28 -13.54 -3.60
C PHE A 120 -5.17 -14.23 -2.81
N GLU A 121 -5.44 -15.45 -2.32
CA GLU A 121 -4.45 -16.28 -1.62
C GLU A 121 -3.67 -17.14 -2.63
N PRO A 122 -2.45 -16.75 -3.01
CA PRO A 122 -1.64 -17.51 -3.97
C PRO A 122 -0.92 -18.70 -3.35
N ARG A 123 -0.96 -18.83 -2.01
CA ARG A 123 -0.19 -19.83 -1.27
C ARG A 123 -0.51 -21.26 -1.71
N GLY A 124 0.53 -21.99 -2.09
CA GLY A 124 0.42 -23.40 -2.47
C GLY A 124 -0.12 -23.65 -3.88
N ARG A 125 -0.29 -22.62 -4.71
CA ARG A 125 -0.70 -22.72 -6.10
C ARG A 125 0.48 -22.59 -7.04
N THR A 126 0.48 -23.39 -8.11
CA THR A 126 1.47 -23.25 -9.17
C THR A 126 1.07 -22.14 -10.14
N PHE A 127 2.05 -21.58 -10.86
CA PHE A 127 1.77 -20.58 -11.91
C PHE A 127 0.83 -21.10 -12.98
N ASP A 128 0.91 -22.39 -13.31
CA ASP A 128 0.04 -23.05 -14.30
C ASP A 128 -1.43 -23.08 -13.84
N GLU A 129 -1.67 -23.27 -12.55
CA GLU A 129 -3.03 -23.21 -11.98
C GLU A 129 -3.60 -21.79 -11.99
N ILE A 130 -2.76 -20.78 -11.78
CA ILE A 130 -3.16 -19.38 -11.86
C ILE A 130 -3.48 -19.01 -13.32
N ASP A 131 -2.63 -19.41 -14.25
CA ASP A 131 -2.81 -19.14 -15.68
C ASP A 131 -4.06 -19.86 -16.25
N SER A 132 -4.33 -21.09 -15.82
CA SER A 132 -5.51 -21.85 -16.27
C SER A 132 -6.84 -21.20 -15.83
N ARG A 133 -6.90 -20.60 -14.65
CA ARG A 133 -8.09 -19.86 -14.19
C ARG A 133 -8.41 -18.63 -15.05
N HIS A 134 -7.40 -18.04 -15.68
CA HIS A 134 -7.57 -16.88 -16.55
C HIS A 134 -7.70 -17.25 -18.03
N GLY A 135 -7.96 -18.54 -18.32
CA GLY A 135 -8.20 -19.02 -19.68
C GLY A 135 -6.94 -19.01 -20.55
N ALA A 136 -5.75 -18.99 -19.98
CA ALA A 136 -4.54 -19.22 -20.74
C ALA A 136 -4.45 -20.71 -21.12
N PRO A 137 -4.21 -21.06 -22.39
CA PRO A 137 -3.92 -22.45 -22.77
C PRO A 137 -2.66 -22.89 -22.02
N ALA A 138 -2.69 -24.10 -21.45
CA ALA A 138 -1.52 -24.71 -20.82
C ALA A 138 -0.30 -24.57 -21.75
N PRO A 139 0.88 -24.17 -21.23
CA PRO A 139 2.08 -24.13 -22.06
C PRO A 139 2.25 -25.53 -22.68
N ALA A 140 2.36 -25.59 -24.02
CA ALA A 140 2.64 -26.83 -24.72
C ALA A 140 3.98 -27.35 -24.16
N VAL A 141 3.89 -28.35 -23.30
CA VAL A 141 5.09 -29.05 -22.80
C VAL A 141 5.79 -29.52 -24.05
N ALA A 142 6.99 -29.04 -24.30
CA ALA A 142 7.82 -29.46 -25.40
C ALA A 142 8.15 -30.97 -25.22
N THR A 143 7.26 -31.81 -25.68
CA THR A 143 7.38 -33.29 -25.67
C THR A 143 8.50 -33.76 -26.61
N GLY A 144 9.31 -32.83 -27.16
CA GLY A 144 10.33 -33.12 -28.15
C GLY A 144 11.74 -33.45 -27.64
N ALA A 145 12.00 -33.38 -26.33
CA ALA A 145 13.38 -33.53 -25.84
C ALA A 145 13.76 -34.93 -25.31
N ARG A 146 12.88 -35.92 -25.42
CA ARG A 146 13.17 -37.29 -24.95
C ARG A 146 13.32 -38.36 -26.05
N ALA A 147 13.21 -37.99 -27.31
CA ALA A 147 13.26 -38.96 -28.40
C ALA A 147 14.64 -39.08 -29.13
N SER A 148 15.69 -38.45 -28.59
CA SER A 148 17.04 -38.51 -29.21
C SER A 148 18.12 -39.05 -28.29
N ALA A 149 17.77 -39.87 -27.30
CA ALA A 149 18.73 -40.52 -26.39
C ALA A 149 18.47 -42.06 -26.27
N GLU A 150 18.08 -42.72 -27.37
CA GLU A 150 18.18 -44.19 -27.53
C GLU A 150 18.96 -44.53 -28.79
#